data_5f845bf84361a668863ea216f4dfcb58
#
_entry.id   5f845bf84361a668863ea216f4dfcb58
#
_cell.length_a   1.000
_cell.length_b   1.000
_cell.length_c   1.000
_cell.angle_alpha   90.00
_cell.angle_beta   90.00
_cell.angle_gamma   90.00
#
_symmetry.space_group_name_H-M   'P 1'
#
loop_
_entity.id
_entity.type
_entity.pdbx_description
1 polymer ?
#
loop_
_entity_poly.entity_id
_entity_poly.type
_entity_poly.pdbx_seq_one_letter_code
_entity_poly.pdbx_strand_id
1 'polypeptide(L)'
;MTGCETSHEEGNVQYTTFGATGLTVPRLCLGTATFGRQADETVAHQIMDTAAEAGVTFFDSADIYPMGAEVGRSEEIVGRWLQGKRDQIILATKAGGPMGPARWQQGGSRKHLLDAVDGSLRRLGTDYVDIYQLHFDDPDTPLDETLATLDAIVTAGKARYIGVSNFLAYRLARAAGRTETLHLTRIASVQPRYNLLFRQIERELLPLAAETGMAVIPFNPLAAGLLSGKYTRDDQPTEGRFSAQVGQRIADLYNERYWHTKAFDTIDQLTKIASELGTSLATLSIAWVLANPTVTSAILGASRPAQLTDTLAAADLDLPDDAKVALDDLTQEYRWGDAAR
;
A
#
# COMPACT_ATOMS: atom_id res chain seq x y z
N MET A 1 29.48 -18.29 -32.78
CA MET A 1 29.08 -17.64 -31.54
C MET A 1 27.63 -17.18 -31.71
N THR A 2 26.70 -18.04 -31.38
CA THR A 2 25.26 -17.79 -31.50
C THR A 2 24.79 -17.22 -30.18
N GLY A 3 24.41 -15.93 -30.19
CA GLY A 3 23.81 -15.25 -29.03
C GLY A 3 22.48 -15.88 -28.71
N CYS A 4 22.32 -16.33 -27.46
CA CYS A 4 21.06 -16.73 -26.88
C CYS A 4 20.35 -15.44 -26.44
N GLU A 5 19.51 -14.90 -27.30
CA GLU A 5 18.54 -13.89 -26.91
C GLU A 5 17.42 -14.61 -26.20
N THR A 6 17.45 -14.61 -24.86
CA THR A 6 16.29 -14.91 -24.04
C THR A 6 15.41 -13.66 -24.03
N SER A 7 14.46 -13.60 -24.96
CA SER A 7 13.33 -12.67 -24.88
C SER A 7 12.46 -13.09 -23.71
N HIS A 8 12.70 -12.52 -22.51
CA HIS A 8 11.66 -12.42 -21.53
C HIS A 8 10.62 -11.45 -22.11
N GLU A 9 9.44 -11.93 -22.45
CA GLU A 9 8.27 -11.07 -22.58
C GLU A 9 8.05 -10.43 -21.21
N GLU A 10 8.56 -9.20 -21.04
CA GLU A 10 8.29 -8.39 -19.86
C GLU A 10 6.80 -8.13 -19.83
N GLY A 11 6.13 -8.47 -18.73
CA GLY A 11 4.73 -8.15 -18.53
C GLY A 11 4.50 -6.64 -18.70
N ASN A 12 3.32 -6.25 -19.09
CA ASN A 12 2.95 -4.90 -19.59
C ASN A 12 3.03 -3.77 -18.51
N VAL A 13 3.51 -4.04 -17.28
CA VAL A 13 3.56 -3.09 -16.17
C VAL A 13 4.77 -2.16 -16.28
N GLN A 14 4.50 -0.86 -16.33
CA GLN A 14 5.53 0.19 -16.34
C GLN A 14 6.34 0.19 -15.03
N TYR A 15 7.63 0.51 -15.14
CA TYR A 15 8.56 0.64 -14.02
C TYR A 15 8.93 2.10 -13.76
N THR A 16 9.30 2.41 -12.53
CA THR A 16 9.79 3.74 -12.12
C THR A 16 10.82 3.62 -11.02
N THR A 17 11.59 4.67 -10.79
CA THR A 17 12.54 4.74 -9.67
C THR A 17 11.80 4.88 -8.34
N PHE A 18 12.25 4.17 -7.32
CA PHE A 18 11.72 4.25 -5.96
C PHE A 18 12.23 5.51 -5.25
N GLY A 19 11.56 6.63 -5.49
CA GLY A 19 12.00 7.93 -5.02
C GLY A 19 13.43 8.27 -5.45
N ALA A 20 14.20 8.92 -4.58
CA ALA A 20 15.60 9.26 -4.82
C ALA A 20 16.56 8.10 -4.43
N THR A 21 16.23 6.86 -4.82
CA THR A 21 17.07 5.68 -4.62
C THR A 21 17.48 5.08 -5.97
N GLY A 22 18.38 4.10 -5.96
CA GLY A 22 18.72 3.32 -7.16
C GLY A 22 17.78 2.14 -7.44
N LEU A 23 16.75 1.92 -6.59
CA LEU A 23 15.81 0.82 -6.77
C LEU A 23 14.76 1.18 -7.83
N THR A 24 14.54 0.28 -8.77
CA THR A 24 13.45 0.36 -9.76
C THR A 24 12.32 -0.58 -9.36
N VAL A 25 11.08 -0.09 -9.38
CA VAL A 25 9.87 -0.83 -8.96
C VAL A 25 8.77 -0.73 -10.02
N PRO A 26 7.87 -1.72 -10.11
CA PRO A 26 6.65 -1.59 -10.91
C PRO A 26 5.76 -0.46 -10.37
N ARG A 27 5.02 0.21 -11.28
CA ARG A 27 4.03 1.23 -10.91
C ARG A 27 2.83 0.68 -10.12
N LEU A 28 2.68 -0.65 -10.08
CA LEU A 28 1.69 -1.38 -9.30
C LEU A 28 2.40 -2.26 -8.25
N CYS A 29 1.82 -2.34 -7.06
CA CYS A 29 2.29 -3.14 -5.94
C CYS A 29 1.16 -4.05 -5.45
N LEU A 30 1.43 -5.31 -5.13
CA LEU A 30 0.45 -6.23 -4.57
C LEU A 30 0.43 -6.14 -3.05
N GLY A 31 -0.70 -5.71 -2.47
CA GLY A 31 -0.93 -5.72 -1.03
C GLY A 31 -1.51 -7.06 -0.54
N THR A 32 -0.98 -7.59 0.55
CA THR A 32 -1.30 -8.91 1.07
C THR A 32 -2.23 -8.92 2.28
N ALA A 33 -2.86 -7.78 2.61
CA ALA A 33 -3.69 -7.62 3.83
C ALA A 33 -4.94 -8.52 3.91
N THR A 34 -5.31 -9.17 2.80
CA THR A 34 -6.45 -10.10 2.71
C THR A 34 -6.07 -11.57 2.95
N PHE A 35 -4.76 -11.89 2.89
CA PHE A 35 -4.24 -13.25 2.93
C PHE A 35 -4.35 -13.86 4.33
N GLY A 36 -4.88 -15.07 4.40
CA GLY A 36 -5.14 -15.78 5.64
C GLY A 36 -6.48 -15.43 6.30
N ARG A 37 -7.31 -14.59 5.65
CA ARG A 37 -8.66 -14.27 6.11
C ARG A 37 -9.69 -14.27 4.99
N GLN A 38 -9.62 -13.31 4.05
CA GLN A 38 -10.54 -13.22 2.91
C GLN A 38 -10.07 -14.09 1.73
N ALA A 39 -8.77 -14.33 1.64
CA ALA A 39 -8.16 -15.29 0.74
C ALA A 39 -7.42 -16.33 1.60
N ASP A 40 -7.77 -17.60 1.48
CA ASP A 40 -7.00 -18.69 2.04
C ASP A 40 -5.63 -18.79 1.33
N GLU A 41 -4.77 -19.70 1.79
CA GLU A 41 -3.42 -19.83 1.25
C GLU A 41 -3.40 -20.20 -0.24
N THR A 42 -4.28 -21.09 -0.66
CA THR A 42 -4.36 -21.50 -2.07
C THR A 42 -4.76 -20.33 -2.97
N VAL A 43 -5.79 -19.59 -2.58
CA VAL A 43 -6.26 -18.41 -3.30
C VAL A 43 -5.21 -17.29 -3.26
N ALA A 44 -4.53 -17.10 -2.13
CA ALA A 44 -3.47 -16.10 -1.99
C ALA A 44 -2.29 -16.39 -2.93
N HIS A 45 -1.89 -17.67 -3.05
CA HIS A 45 -0.84 -18.08 -4.01
C HIS A 45 -1.27 -17.81 -5.45
N GLN A 46 -2.52 -18.12 -5.83
CA GLN A 46 -3.04 -17.79 -7.17
C GLN A 46 -3.06 -16.28 -7.44
N ILE A 47 -3.39 -15.46 -6.43
CA ILE A 47 -3.33 -13.99 -6.55
C ILE A 47 -1.89 -13.53 -6.81
N MET A 48 -0.91 -14.07 -6.06
CA MET A 48 0.51 -13.73 -6.22
C MET A 48 1.05 -14.20 -7.57
N ASP A 49 0.69 -15.41 -8.02
CA ASP A 49 1.07 -15.91 -9.34
C ASP A 49 0.51 -15.01 -10.45
N THR A 50 -0.80 -14.69 -10.41
CA THR A 50 -1.43 -13.78 -11.38
C THR A 50 -0.76 -12.39 -11.41
N ALA A 51 -0.41 -11.84 -10.24
CA ALA A 51 0.26 -10.55 -10.17
C ALA A 51 1.68 -10.61 -10.74
N ALA A 52 2.46 -11.63 -10.37
CA ALA A 52 3.83 -11.81 -10.82
C ALA A 52 3.91 -12.07 -12.34
N GLU A 53 3.03 -12.90 -12.89
CA GLU A 53 2.90 -13.16 -14.32
C GLU A 53 2.57 -11.89 -15.13
N ALA A 54 1.81 -10.95 -14.52
CA ALA A 54 1.54 -9.64 -15.10
C ALA A 54 2.68 -8.62 -14.92
N GLY A 55 3.82 -9.00 -14.31
CA GLY A 55 4.97 -8.12 -14.07
C GLY A 55 4.88 -7.31 -12.76
N VAL A 56 3.87 -7.51 -11.92
CA VAL A 56 3.78 -6.89 -10.59
C VAL A 56 4.64 -7.69 -9.61
N THR A 57 5.92 -7.34 -9.55
CA THR A 57 6.93 -8.01 -8.71
C THR A 57 7.23 -7.26 -7.41
N PHE A 58 6.48 -6.23 -7.08
CA PHE A 58 6.55 -5.49 -5.82
C PHE A 58 5.39 -5.90 -4.91
N PHE A 59 5.69 -6.51 -3.75
CA PHE A 59 4.69 -7.01 -2.79
C PHE A 59 4.81 -6.27 -1.45
N ASP A 60 3.66 -5.93 -0.85
CA ASP A 60 3.56 -5.20 0.42
C ASP A 60 2.78 -6.01 1.45
N SER A 61 3.45 -6.41 2.52
CA SER A 61 2.89 -7.13 3.67
C SER A 61 2.96 -6.29 4.96
N ALA A 62 2.62 -6.88 6.09
CA ALA A 62 2.85 -6.37 7.44
C ALA A 62 2.77 -7.50 8.47
N ASP A 63 3.46 -7.32 9.59
CA ASP A 63 3.48 -8.28 10.70
C ASP A 63 2.10 -8.53 11.32
N ILE A 64 1.22 -7.51 11.34
CA ILE A 64 -0.15 -7.62 11.89
C ILE A 64 -1.19 -8.17 10.89
N TYR A 65 -0.79 -8.48 9.65
CA TYR A 65 -1.76 -8.97 8.67
C TYR A 65 -2.06 -10.47 8.82
N PRO A 66 -3.34 -10.85 8.59
CA PRO A 66 -4.51 -10.02 8.35
C PRO A 66 -5.04 -9.38 9.65
N MET A 67 -5.33 -8.09 9.61
CA MET A 67 -5.85 -7.37 10.77
C MET A 67 -7.14 -8.01 11.30
N GLY A 68 -7.24 -8.15 12.63
CA GLY A 68 -8.43 -8.70 13.29
C GLY A 68 -8.56 -10.22 13.19
N ALA A 69 -7.49 -10.92 12.82
CA ALA A 69 -7.37 -12.38 12.81
C ALA A 69 -6.00 -12.78 13.41
N GLU A 70 -5.48 -13.96 13.06
CA GLU A 70 -4.18 -14.43 13.51
C GLU A 70 -3.06 -13.57 12.90
N VAL A 71 -2.39 -12.77 13.75
CA VAL A 71 -1.32 -11.85 13.30
C VAL A 71 -0.12 -12.64 12.76
N GLY A 72 0.49 -12.12 11.69
CA GLY A 72 1.63 -12.76 11.02
C GLY A 72 1.25 -13.79 9.95
N ARG A 73 -0.01 -14.21 9.89
CA ARG A 73 -0.45 -15.27 8.96
C ARG A 73 -0.23 -14.88 7.49
N SER A 74 -0.40 -13.61 7.14
CA SER A 74 -0.13 -13.13 5.78
C SER A 74 1.34 -13.30 5.41
N GLU A 75 2.28 -12.94 6.30
CA GLU A 75 3.72 -13.13 6.06
C GLU A 75 4.11 -14.61 5.93
N GLU A 76 3.48 -15.50 6.70
CA GLU A 76 3.72 -16.96 6.55
C GLU A 76 3.28 -17.47 5.18
N ILE A 77 2.12 -17.05 4.68
CA ILE A 77 1.61 -17.42 3.36
C ILE A 77 2.54 -16.89 2.27
N VAL A 78 2.94 -15.61 2.35
CA VAL A 78 3.88 -14.99 1.43
C VAL A 78 5.23 -15.71 1.47
N GLY A 79 5.73 -16.04 2.67
CA GLY A 79 7.00 -16.73 2.86
C GLY A 79 7.03 -18.11 2.19
N ARG A 80 5.95 -18.89 2.29
CA ARG A 80 5.85 -20.18 1.59
C ARG A 80 5.82 -20.02 0.07
N TRP A 81 5.14 -19.00 -0.44
CA TRP A 81 5.12 -18.70 -1.87
C TRP A 81 6.48 -18.23 -2.40
N LEU A 82 7.27 -17.51 -1.59
CA LEU A 82 8.59 -16.98 -1.98
C LEU A 82 9.69 -18.05 -2.08
N GLN A 83 9.45 -19.28 -1.64
CA GLN A 83 10.48 -20.33 -1.67
C GLN A 83 11.00 -20.55 -3.09
N GLY A 84 12.33 -20.38 -3.26
CA GLY A 84 13.01 -20.52 -4.55
C GLY A 84 12.85 -19.36 -5.53
N LYS A 85 12.18 -18.26 -5.15
CA LYS A 85 11.96 -17.07 -6.01
C LYS A 85 12.07 -15.73 -5.28
N ARG A 86 12.68 -15.71 -4.07
CA ARG A 86 12.82 -14.49 -3.24
C ARG A 86 13.52 -13.35 -3.98
N ASP A 87 14.50 -13.65 -4.79
CA ASP A 87 15.31 -12.71 -5.57
C ASP A 87 14.56 -12.08 -6.76
N GLN A 88 13.42 -12.64 -7.13
CA GLN A 88 12.58 -12.11 -8.21
C GLN A 88 11.55 -11.08 -7.70
N ILE A 89 11.43 -10.90 -6.38
CA ILE A 89 10.38 -10.10 -5.75
C ILE A 89 11.00 -8.99 -4.89
N ILE A 90 10.52 -7.77 -5.10
CA ILE A 90 10.75 -6.64 -4.20
C ILE A 90 9.72 -6.75 -3.08
N LEU A 91 10.18 -6.99 -1.86
CA LEU A 91 9.33 -7.29 -0.71
C LEU A 91 9.37 -6.18 0.31
N ALA A 92 8.21 -5.60 0.59
CA ALA A 92 8.00 -4.69 1.72
C ALA A 92 7.23 -5.38 2.84
N THR A 93 7.62 -5.11 4.09
CA THR A 93 6.80 -5.42 5.26
C THR A 93 6.81 -4.27 6.26
N LYS A 94 5.96 -4.35 7.29
CA LYS A 94 5.77 -3.27 8.27
C LYS A 94 5.70 -3.82 9.68
N ALA A 95 6.08 -2.98 10.65
CA ALA A 95 5.89 -3.23 12.06
C ALA A 95 5.42 -1.97 12.81
N GLY A 96 5.13 -2.13 14.08
CA GLY A 96 4.63 -1.06 14.95
C GLY A 96 3.19 -1.27 15.39
N GLY A 97 2.46 -2.18 14.77
CA GLY A 97 1.16 -2.63 15.24
C GLY A 97 1.25 -3.59 16.44
N PRO A 98 0.11 -3.86 17.12
CA PRO A 98 0.09 -4.77 18.25
C PRO A 98 0.26 -6.22 17.81
N MET A 99 1.36 -6.84 18.23
CA MET A 99 1.73 -8.23 17.94
C MET A 99 1.38 -9.21 19.06
N GLY A 100 0.90 -8.70 20.20
CA GLY A 100 0.54 -9.52 21.34
C GLY A 100 -0.04 -8.69 22.48
N PRO A 101 -0.36 -9.31 23.64
CA PRO A 101 -1.07 -8.65 24.74
C PRO A 101 -0.17 -7.73 25.58
N ALA A 102 1.15 -7.86 25.50
CA ALA A 102 2.07 -7.07 26.30
C ALA A 102 2.24 -5.65 25.72
N ARG A 103 2.28 -4.64 26.58
CA ARG A 103 2.36 -3.22 26.18
C ARG A 103 3.56 -2.89 25.29
N TRP A 104 4.67 -3.62 25.45
CA TRP A 104 5.87 -3.44 24.64
C TRP A 104 5.85 -4.20 23.31
N GLN A 105 4.79 -4.90 22.98
CA GLN A 105 4.63 -5.63 21.72
C GLN A 105 3.94 -4.76 20.64
N GLN A 106 4.13 -3.45 20.71
CA GLN A 106 3.63 -2.48 19.74
C GLN A 106 4.46 -1.19 19.79
N GLY A 107 4.23 -0.31 18.83
CA GLY A 107 4.82 1.04 18.76
C GLY A 107 6.20 1.07 18.13
N GLY A 108 6.89 2.22 18.29
CA GLY A 108 8.17 2.52 17.66
C GLY A 108 9.40 2.21 18.51
N SER A 109 9.25 1.57 19.68
CA SER A 109 10.37 1.33 20.59
C SER A 109 11.43 0.38 20.00
N ARG A 110 12.68 0.59 20.38
CA ARG A 110 13.80 -0.26 19.94
C ARG A 110 13.55 -1.73 20.23
N LYS A 111 13.04 -2.06 21.42
CA LYS A 111 12.73 -3.44 21.76
C LYS A 111 11.74 -4.06 20.78
N HIS A 112 10.63 -3.37 20.54
CA HIS A 112 9.57 -3.91 19.68
C HIS A 112 10.03 -4.05 18.23
N LEU A 113 10.65 -3.02 17.65
CA LEU A 113 11.03 -3.03 16.23
C LEU A 113 12.10 -4.09 15.91
N LEU A 114 13.06 -4.34 16.82
CA LEU A 114 14.06 -5.40 16.63
C LEU A 114 13.43 -6.80 16.74
N ASP A 115 12.55 -7.03 17.72
CA ASP A 115 11.83 -8.30 17.86
C ASP A 115 10.90 -8.53 16.65
N ALA A 116 10.24 -7.47 16.17
CA ALA A 116 9.29 -7.52 15.06
C ALA A 116 9.98 -7.85 13.73
N VAL A 117 11.10 -7.20 13.40
CA VAL A 117 11.82 -7.50 12.15
C VAL A 117 12.30 -8.95 12.12
N ASP A 118 12.83 -9.47 13.24
CA ASP A 118 13.26 -10.87 13.33
C ASP A 118 12.07 -11.83 13.22
N GLY A 119 10.93 -11.44 13.77
CA GLY A 119 9.67 -12.17 13.62
C GLY A 119 9.20 -12.23 12.17
N SER A 120 9.21 -11.10 11.47
CA SER A 120 8.83 -10.99 10.06
C SER A 120 9.76 -11.83 9.17
N LEU A 121 11.07 -11.72 9.34
CA LEU A 121 12.04 -12.50 8.56
C LEU A 121 11.84 -14.01 8.73
N ARG A 122 11.56 -14.48 9.95
CA ARG A 122 11.24 -15.91 10.19
C ARG A 122 9.96 -16.34 9.49
N ARG A 123 8.87 -15.55 9.54
CA ARG A 123 7.60 -15.89 8.89
C ARG A 123 7.72 -15.85 7.36
N LEU A 124 8.45 -14.88 6.84
CA LEU A 124 8.73 -14.72 5.40
C LEU A 124 9.75 -15.73 4.87
N GLY A 125 10.51 -16.42 5.74
CA GLY A 125 11.53 -17.39 5.35
C GLY A 125 12.68 -16.77 4.55
N THR A 126 13.12 -15.56 4.91
CA THR A 126 14.18 -14.80 4.23
C THR A 126 15.07 -14.09 5.25
N ASP A 127 16.28 -13.74 4.85
CA ASP A 127 17.24 -13.03 5.72
C ASP A 127 17.09 -11.49 5.62
N TYR A 128 16.35 -11.00 4.63
CA TYR A 128 16.14 -9.58 4.44
C TYR A 128 14.79 -9.27 3.76
N VAL A 129 14.32 -8.04 3.98
CA VAL A 129 13.29 -7.41 3.17
C VAL A 129 13.88 -6.23 2.39
N ASP A 130 13.28 -5.88 1.26
CA ASP A 130 13.75 -4.74 0.47
C ASP A 130 13.34 -3.44 1.14
N ILE A 131 12.11 -3.36 1.67
CA ILE A 131 11.60 -2.16 2.34
C ILE A 131 10.99 -2.55 3.69
N TYR A 132 11.47 -1.95 4.77
CA TYR A 132 10.91 -2.11 6.11
C TYR A 132 10.24 -0.81 6.57
N GLN A 133 8.96 -0.87 6.94
CA GLN A 133 8.18 0.34 7.18
C GLN A 133 7.67 0.40 8.63
N LEU A 134 7.70 1.58 9.24
CA LEU A 134 6.91 1.83 10.44
C LEU A 134 5.45 1.99 10.02
N HIS A 135 4.56 1.08 10.49
CA HIS A 135 3.18 0.98 10.04
C HIS A 135 2.31 2.16 10.51
N PHE A 136 2.60 2.66 11.71
CA PHE A 136 1.91 3.79 12.32
C PHE A 136 2.93 4.70 13.02
N ASP A 137 2.65 6.00 13.05
CA ASP A 137 3.41 6.91 13.92
C ASP A 137 3.15 6.54 15.39
N ASP A 138 4.19 6.58 16.19
CA ASP A 138 4.11 6.37 17.63
C ASP A 138 4.59 7.65 18.35
N PRO A 139 3.68 8.54 18.74
CA PRO A 139 4.04 9.77 19.42
C PRO A 139 4.59 9.56 20.84
N ASP A 140 4.34 8.40 21.46
CA ASP A 140 4.75 8.09 22.82
C ASP A 140 6.22 7.61 22.88
N THR A 141 6.76 7.10 21.76
CA THR A 141 8.19 6.76 21.67
C THR A 141 9.00 7.96 21.15
N PRO A 142 10.14 8.29 21.79
CA PRO A 142 11.04 9.32 21.26
C PRO A 142 11.41 9.05 19.80
N LEU A 143 11.15 10.00 18.92
CA LEU A 143 11.36 9.84 17.48
C LEU A 143 12.78 9.39 17.14
N ASP A 144 13.79 9.95 17.81
CA ASP A 144 15.19 9.61 17.58
C ASP A 144 15.51 8.15 17.93
N GLU A 145 14.82 7.57 18.93
CA GLU A 145 14.96 6.12 19.26
C GLU A 145 14.43 5.26 18.12
N THR A 146 13.25 5.58 17.61
CA THR A 146 12.65 4.88 16.47
C THR A 146 13.54 4.96 15.23
N LEU A 147 14.00 6.17 14.87
CA LEU A 147 14.85 6.38 13.70
C LEU A 147 16.21 5.67 13.82
N ALA A 148 16.87 5.75 14.97
CA ALA A 148 18.12 5.04 15.22
C ALA A 148 17.93 3.51 15.21
N THR A 149 16.74 3.03 15.55
CA THR A 149 16.43 1.59 15.48
C THR A 149 16.24 1.14 14.03
N LEU A 150 15.53 1.90 13.22
CA LEU A 150 15.37 1.63 11.79
C LEU A 150 16.73 1.64 11.07
N ASP A 151 17.59 2.59 11.41
CA ASP A 151 18.97 2.65 10.90
C ASP A 151 19.79 1.40 11.29
N ALA A 152 19.69 0.96 12.54
CA ALA A 152 20.35 -0.27 13.00
C ALA A 152 19.84 -1.52 12.24
N ILE A 153 18.57 -1.59 11.88
CA ILE A 153 17.99 -2.68 11.07
C ILE A 153 18.60 -2.70 9.66
N VAL A 154 18.77 -1.53 9.03
CA VAL A 154 19.43 -1.43 7.71
C VAL A 154 20.91 -1.79 7.83
N THR A 155 21.61 -1.26 8.81
CA THR A 155 23.05 -1.54 9.05
C THR A 155 23.28 -3.04 9.30
N ALA A 156 22.35 -3.72 9.96
CA ALA A 156 22.40 -5.16 10.16
C ALA A 156 22.07 -5.98 8.88
N GLY A 157 21.72 -5.32 7.77
CA GLY A 157 21.39 -5.97 6.50
C GLY A 157 20.00 -6.61 6.46
N LYS A 158 19.17 -6.43 7.49
CA LYS A 158 17.82 -7.00 7.59
C LYS A 158 16.79 -6.28 6.70
N ALA A 159 17.06 -5.02 6.35
CA ALA A 159 16.30 -4.26 5.36
C ALA A 159 17.25 -3.50 4.43
N ARG A 160 16.83 -3.27 3.18
CA ARG A 160 17.59 -2.44 2.23
C ARG A 160 17.24 -0.98 2.35
N TYR A 161 15.95 -0.68 2.51
CA TYR A 161 15.38 0.67 2.64
C TYR A 161 14.42 0.72 3.81
N ILE A 162 14.23 1.91 4.37
CA ILE A 162 13.20 2.16 5.38
C ILE A 162 12.13 3.10 4.84
N GLY A 163 10.91 2.91 5.30
CA GLY A 163 9.76 3.74 5.00
C GLY A 163 8.87 3.96 6.21
N VAL A 164 7.86 4.78 6.03
CA VAL A 164 6.82 5.01 7.04
C VAL A 164 5.43 4.95 6.41
N SER A 165 4.42 4.64 7.21
CA SER A 165 3.03 4.64 6.80
C SER A 165 2.17 5.41 7.82
N ASN A 166 1.08 6.03 7.33
CA ASN A 166 0.14 6.77 8.18
C ASN A 166 0.75 7.94 8.98
N PHE A 167 1.82 8.54 8.47
CA PHE A 167 2.43 9.74 9.05
C PHE A 167 1.73 11.01 8.55
N LEU A 168 1.54 11.97 9.45
CA LEU A 168 1.18 13.33 9.07
C LEU A 168 2.40 14.04 8.47
N ALA A 169 2.17 15.00 7.56
CA ALA A 169 3.25 15.69 6.85
C ALA A 169 4.27 16.36 7.79
N TYR A 170 3.79 17.05 8.83
CA TYR A 170 4.68 17.71 9.80
C TYR A 170 5.58 16.70 10.54
N ARG A 171 5.04 15.55 10.85
CA ARG A 171 5.75 14.49 11.58
C ARG A 171 6.79 13.83 10.68
N LEU A 172 6.45 13.61 9.40
CA LEU A 172 7.37 13.11 8.39
C LEU A 172 8.50 14.11 8.09
N ALA A 173 8.19 15.39 7.94
CA ALA A 173 9.19 16.43 7.75
C ALA A 173 10.18 16.48 8.93
N ARG A 174 9.64 16.38 10.16
CA ARG A 174 10.48 16.30 11.37
C ARG A 174 11.36 15.05 11.36
N ALA A 175 10.83 13.89 11.00
CA ALA A 175 11.58 12.64 10.93
C ALA A 175 12.71 12.73 9.89
N ALA A 176 12.44 13.26 8.69
CA ALA A 176 13.43 13.48 7.65
C ALA A 176 14.57 14.40 8.12
N GLY A 177 14.25 15.56 8.71
CA GLY A 177 15.26 16.46 9.25
C GLY A 177 16.08 15.85 10.41
N ARG A 178 15.47 14.94 11.22
CA ARG A 178 16.21 14.22 12.26
C ARG A 178 17.16 13.18 11.69
N THR A 179 16.75 12.42 10.63
CA THR A 179 17.68 11.48 9.98
C THR A 179 18.89 12.20 9.37
N GLU A 180 18.69 13.37 8.76
CA GLU A 180 19.79 14.20 8.24
C GLU A 180 20.72 14.68 9.36
N THR A 181 20.15 15.27 10.43
CA THR A 181 20.93 15.82 11.56
C THR A 181 21.74 14.76 12.29
N LEU A 182 21.20 13.56 12.42
CA LEU A 182 21.83 12.45 13.15
C LEU A 182 22.64 11.52 12.23
N HIS A 183 22.74 11.84 10.93
CA HIS A 183 23.43 11.03 9.91
C HIS A 183 22.94 9.58 9.86
N LEU A 184 21.61 9.38 10.01
CA LEU A 184 20.97 8.08 9.95
C LEU A 184 20.48 7.75 8.51
N THR A 185 20.14 6.51 8.29
CA THR A 185 19.49 6.04 7.05
C THR A 185 18.27 6.91 6.72
N ARG A 186 18.20 7.43 5.49
CA ARG A 186 17.08 8.24 5.00
C ARG A 186 15.80 7.44 4.93
N ILE A 187 14.68 8.08 5.26
CA ILE A 187 13.35 7.53 4.96
C ILE A 187 13.16 7.57 3.44
N ALA A 188 13.11 6.40 2.80
CA ALA A 188 13.03 6.27 1.35
C ALA A 188 11.60 6.35 0.82
N SER A 189 10.59 6.05 1.65
CA SER A 189 9.20 6.03 1.21
C SER A 189 8.20 6.42 2.27
N VAL A 190 7.05 6.90 1.79
CA VAL A 190 5.84 7.08 2.59
C VAL A 190 4.67 6.32 1.97
N GLN A 191 3.91 5.60 2.82
CA GLN A 191 2.73 4.84 2.42
C GLN A 191 1.46 5.47 3.02
N PRO A 192 0.80 6.41 2.30
CA PRO A 192 -0.43 7.05 2.75
C PRO A 192 -1.67 6.38 2.16
N ARG A 193 -2.86 6.67 2.76
CA ARG A 193 -4.14 6.43 2.11
C ARG A 193 -4.34 7.47 1.00
N TYR A 194 -4.73 7.02 -0.22
CA TYR A 194 -5.02 7.92 -1.34
C TYR A 194 -5.99 7.28 -2.34
N ASN A 195 -7.05 7.98 -2.67
CA ASN A 195 -8.05 7.61 -3.67
C ASN A 195 -8.95 8.80 -3.99
N LEU A 196 -9.84 8.67 -4.98
CA LEU A 196 -10.77 9.72 -5.41
C LEU A 196 -11.69 10.24 -4.29
N LEU A 197 -11.94 9.44 -3.23
CA LEU A 197 -12.75 9.83 -2.07
C LEU A 197 -11.90 10.24 -0.85
N PHE A 198 -10.57 10.29 -0.98
CA PHE A 198 -9.66 10.79 0.04
C PHE A 198 -8.39 11.36 -0.57
N ARG A 199 -8.31 12.68 -0.66
CA ARG A 199 -7.27 13.45 -1.35
C ARG A 199 -6.47 14.38 -0.43
N GLN A 200 -6.64 14.28 0.88
CA GLN A 200 -6.04 15.20 1.86
C GLN A 200 -4.51 15.29 1.74
N ILE A 201 -3.85 14.21 1.36
CA ILE A 201 -2.38 14.15 1.23
C ILE A 201 -1.83 15.09 0.16
N GLU A 202 -2.65 15.52 -0.80
CA GLU A 202 -2.23 16.45 -1.86
C GLU A 202 -1.86 17.83 -1.34
N ARG A 203 -2.31 18.19 -0.13
CA ARG A 203 -2.10 19.52 0.44
C ARG A 203 -0.70 19.71 1.00
N GLU A 204 -0.13 18.69 1.61
CA GLU A 204 1.14 18.81 2.35
C GLU A 204 2.05 17.59 2.14
N LEU A 205 1.51 16.36 2.21
CA LEU A 205 2.32 15.15 2.21
C LEU A 205 2.96 14.88 0.83
N LEU A 206 2.20 15.02 -0.26
CA LEU A 206 2.75 14.84 -1.61
C LEU A 206 3.78 15.92 -1.96
N PRO A 207 3.54 17.24 -1.71
CA PRO A 207 4.58 18.26 -1.86
C PRO A 207 5.86 17.94 -1.07
N LEU A 208 5.74 17.54 0.20
CA LEU A 208 6.87 17.13 1.01
C LEU A 208 7.62 15.93 0.42
N ALA A 209 6.91 14.91 -0.03
CA ALA A 209 7.52 13.73 -0.64
C ALA A 209 8.25 14.07 -1.94
N ALA A 210 7.68 14.94 -2.78
CA ALA A 210 8.33 15.45 -3.99
C ALA A 210 9.60 16.23 -3.68
N GLU A 211 9.56 17.13 -2.71
CA GLU A 211 10.73 17.95 -2.28
C GLU A 211 11.85 17.08 -1.72
N THR A 212 11.51 16.07 -0.91
CA THR A 212 12.48 15.19 -0.24
C THR A 212 12.91 13.99 -1.08
N GLY A 213 12.28 13.78 -2.24
CA GLY A 213 12.54 12.62 -3.11
C GLY A 213 12.11 11.28 -2.49
N MET A 214 11.09 11.27 -1.64
CA MET A 214 10.54 10.03 -1.10
C MET A 214 9.62 9.35 -2.10
N ALA A 215 9.70 8.02 -2.20
CA ALA A 215 8.72 7.24 -2.94
C ALA A 215 7.34 7.30 -2.24
N VAL A 216 6.29 7.49 -3.01
CA VAL A 216 4.90 7.45 -2.51
C VAL A 216 4.22 6.18 -2.98
N ILE A 217 3.84 5.33 -2.03
CA ILE A 217 3.19 4.03 -2.29
C ILE A 217 1.81 3.99 -1.64
N PRO A 218 0.80 4.64 -2.24
CA PRO A 218 -0.50 4.78 -1.61
C PRO A 218 -1.24 3.44 -1.50
N PHE A 219 -1.87 3.23 -0.34
CA PHE A 219 -2.78 2.13 -0.11
C PHE A 219 -4.24 2.55 -0.29
N ASN A 220 -5.12 1.55 -0.45
CA ASN A 220 -6.57 1.73 -0.56
C ASN A 220 -7.04 2.59 -1.76
N PRO A 221 -6.44 2.40 -2.96
CA PRO A 221 -6.80 3.19 -4.14
C PRO A 221 -8.28 3.03 -4.55
N LEU A 222 -8.92 1.91 -4.17
CA LEU A 222 -10.33 1.62 -4.43
C LEU A 222 -11.26 1.93 -3.23
N ALA A 223 -10.84 2.76 -2.26
CA ALA A 223 -11.69 3.14 -1.11
C ALA A 223 -12.36 1.92 -0.44
N ALA A 224 -11.55 0.93 -0.02
CA ALA A 224 -12.00 -0.36 0.52
C ALA A 224 -12.85 -1.23 -0.45
N GLY A 225 -12.80 -0.93 -1.73
CA GLY A 225 -13.57 -1.58 -2.79
C GLY A 225 -14.84 -0.83 -3.18
N LEU A 226 -15.14 0.33 -2.58
CA LEU A 226 -16.30 1.13 -2.96
C LEU A 226 -16.18 1.64 -4.40
N LEU A 227 -14.97 2.08 -4.80
CA LEU A 227 -14.65 2.51 -6.16
C LEU A 227 -14.49 1.35 -7.17
N SER A 228 -14.91 0.14 -6.83
CA SER A 228 -15.09 -0.93 -7.82
C SER A 228 -16.50 -0.95 -8.45
N GLY A 229 -17.41 -0.10 -7.95
CA GLY A 229 -18.80 -0.04 -8.44
C GLY A 229 -19.70 -1.21 -8.05
N LYS A 230 -19.21 -2.16 -7.23
CA LYS A 230 -19.98 -3.37 -6.86
C LYS A 230 -20.98 -3.17 -5.74
N TYR A 231 -20.89 -2.07 -5.01
CA TYR A 231 -21.76 -1.78 -3.87
C TYR A 231 -22.86 -0.79 -4.28
N THR A 232 -24.06 -1.02 -3.75
CA THR A 232 -25.19 -0.13 -3.88
C THR A 232 -25.49 0.58 -2.56
N ARG A 233 -26.14 1.74 -2.63
CA ARG A 233 -26.45 2.58 -1.46
C ARG A 233 -27.30 1.86 -0.41
N ASP A 234 -28.24 1.05 -0.89
CA ASP A 234 -29.31 0.47 -0.04
C ASP A 234 -28.94 -0.92 0.50
N ASP A 235 -27.91 -1.57 -0.07
CA ASP A 235 -27.52 -2.91 0.32
C ASP A 235 -26.27 -2.90 1.21
N GLN A 236 -26.46 -3.22 2.49
CA GLN A 236 -25.33 -3.46 3.40
C GLN A 236 -24.63 -4.76 3.00
N PRO A 237 -23.32 -4.73 2.67
CA PRO A 237 -22.61 -5.92 2.23
C PRO A 237 -22.45 -6.93 3.38
N THR A 238 -22.69 -8.20 3.07
CA THR A 238 -22.41 -9.33 3.97
C THR A 238 -20.96 -9.79 3.93
N GLU A 239 -20.21 -9.39 2.89
CA GLU A 239 -18.82 -9.73 2.65
C GLU A 239 -17.97 -8.47 2.40
N GLY A 240 -16.65 -8.63 2.52
CA GLY A 240 -15.69 -7.57 2.23
C GLY A 240 -15.47 -6.61 3.39
N ARG A 241 -14.81 -5.48 3.11
CA ARG A 241 -14.30 -4.58 4.15
C ARG A 241 -15.36 -3.78 4.90
N PHE A 242 -16.56 -3.69 4.37
CA PHE A 242 -17.70 -3.00 4.99
C PHE A 242 -18.56 -3.92 5.85
N SER A 243 -18.28 -5.23 5.88
CA SER A 243 -19.02 -6.22 6.66
C SER A 243 -18.25 -6.63 7.92
N ALA A 244 -18.97 -7.14 8.91
CA ALA A 244 -18.38 -7.68 10.14
C ALA A 244 -17.44 -8.88 9.91
N GLN A 245 -17.42 -9.45 8.71
CA GLN A 245 -16.51 -10.53 8.32
C GLN A 245 -15.02 -10.16 8.53
N VAL A 246 -14.66 -8.89 8.35
CA VAL A 246 -13.28 -8.40 8.59
C VAL A 246 -13.04 -7.96 10.03
N GLY A 247 -13.99 -8.18 10.94
CA GLY A 247 -14.01 -7.71 12.33
C GLY A 247 -14.76 -6.39 12.45
N GLN A 248 -15.63 -6.31 13.46
CA GLN A 248 -16.56 -5.18 13.63
C GLN A 248 -15.85 -3.82 13.62
N ARG A 249 -14.76 -3.67 14.40
CA ARG A 249 -14.00 -2.43 14.47
C ARG A 249 -13.43 -1.98 13.11
N ILE A 250 -13.02 -2.92 12.27
CA ILE A 250 -12.48 -2.61 10.94
C ILE A 250 -13.62 -2.23 9.99
N ALA A 251 -14.73 -2.95 10.05
CA ALA A 251 -15.92 -2.63 9.28
C ALA A 251 -16.46 -1.23 9.64
N ASP A 252 -16.59 -0.92 10.93
CA ASP A 252 -17.04 0.39 11.42
C ASP A 252 -16.14 1.51 10.88
N LEU A 253 -14.80 1.33 10.94
CA LEU A 253 -13.84 2.29 10.42
C LEU A 253 -14.05 2.57 8.91
N TYR A 254 -14.29 1.54 8.10
CA TYR A 254 -14.50 1.72 6.67
C TYR A 254 -15.89 2.27 6.35
N ASN A 255 -16.91 1.88 7.11
CA ASN A 255 -18.26 2.45 6.99
C ASN A 255 -18.24 3.94 7.33
N GLU A 256 -17.62 4.34 8.44
CA GLU A 256 -17.48 5.75 8.82
C GLU A 256 -16.77 6.57 7.74
N ARG A 257 -15.70 6.02 7.14
CA ARG A 257 -14.90 6.71 6.13
C ARG A 257 -15.60 6.89 4.79
N TYR A 258 -16.39 5.91 4.36
CA TYR A 258 -16.82 5.86 2.97
C TYR A 258 -18.31 5.59 2.76
N TRP A 259 -19.02 4.98 3.73
CA TRP A 259 -20.42 4.58 3.54
C TRP A 259 -21.38 5.70 3.88
N HIS A 260 -21.45 6.70 3.02
CA HIS A 260 -22.34 7.84 3.18
C HIS A 260 -22.87 8.31 1.81
N THR A 261 -24.06 8.94 1.83
CA THR A 261 -24.80 9.35 0.62
C THR A 261 -23.92 10.07 -0.39
N LYS A 262 -23.11 11.02 0.07
CA LYS A 262 -22.24 11.83 -0.77
C LYS A 262 -21.21 11.00 -1.54
N ALA A 263 -20.62 9.96 -0.92
CA ALA A 263 -19.70 9.08 -1.61
C ALA A 263 -20.38 8.34 -2.75
N PHE A 264 -21.61 7.85 -2.53
CA PHE A 264 -22.40 7.19 -3.58
C PHE A 264 -22.78 8.15 -4.70
N ASP A 265 -23.21 9.39 -4.38
CA ASP A 265 -23.49 10.42 -5.41
C ASP A 265 -22.26 10.72 -6.27
N THR A 266 -21.09 10.76 -5.67
CA THR A 266 -19.81 10.92 -6.39
C THR A 266 -19.52 9.69 -7.25
N ILE A 267 -19.68 8.48 -6.73
CA ILE A 267 -19.45 7.21 -7.44
C ILE A 267 -20.35 7.12 -8.68
N ASP A 268 -21.61 7.52 -8.59
CA ASP A 268 -22.55 7.52 -9.72
C ASP A 268 -22.02 8.40 -10.86
N GLN A 269 -21.40 9.54 -10.56
CA GLN A 269 -20.81 10.43 -11.56
C GLN A 269 -19.49 9.87 -12.10
N LEU A 270 -18.62 9.33 -11.21
CA LEU A 270 -17.37 8.67 -11.63
C LEU A 270 -17.63 7.48 -12.56
N THR A 271 -18.71 6.72 -12.30
CA THR A 271 -19.12 5.57 -13.13
C THR A 271 -19.51 6.02 -14.55
N LYS A 272 -20.14 7.18 -14.70
CA LYS A 272 -20.45 7.74 -16.02
C LYS A 272 -19.18 8.08 -16.78
N ILE A 273 -18.22 8.77 -16.14
CA ILE A 273 -16.93 9.10 -16.75
C ILE A 273 -16.19 7.81 -17.16
N ALA A 274 -16.16 6.78 -16.29
CA ALA A 274 -15.56 5.49 -16.63
C ALA A 274 -16.21 4.86 -17.87
N SER A 275 -17.54 4.89 -17.93
CA SER A 275 -18.31 4.36 -19.08
C SER A 275 -18.04 5.12 -20.37
N GLU A 276 -17.93 6.45 -20.32
CA GLU A 276 -17.59 7.30 -21.47
C GLU A 276 -16.19 7.00 -22.00
N LEU A 277 -15.26 6.65 -21.12
CA LEU A 277 -13.90 6.23 -21.46
C LEU A 277 -13.79 4.72 -21.84
N GLY A 278 -14.91 3.99 -21.82
CA GLY A 278 -14.93 2.56 -22.15
C GLY A 278 -14.16 1.68 -21.17
N THR A 279 -14.04 2.08 -19.89
CA THR A 279 -13.29 1.37 -18.87
C THR A 279 -14.12 1.10 -17.61
N SER A 280 -13.60 0.27 -16.70
CA SER A 280 -14.25 0.06 -15.39
C SER A 280 -13.93 1.21 -14.43
N LEU A 281 -14.82 1.43 -13.43
CA LEU A 281 -14.57 2.40 -12.37
C LEU A 281 -13.31 2.03 -11.55
N ALA A 282 -13.03 0.75 -11.40
CA ALA A 282 -11.82 0.28 -10.70
C ALA A 282 -10.55 0.66 -11.47
N THR A 283 -10.52 0.39 -12.77
CA THR A 283 -9.42 0.77 -13.67
C THR A 283 -9.21 2.28 -13.65
N LEU A 284 -10.28 3.06 -13.87
CA LEU A 284 -10.23 4.53 -13.84
C LEU A 284 -9.68 5.07 -12.52
N SER A 285 -10.16 4.53 -11.39
CA SER A 285 -9.74 5.00 -10.05
C SER A 285 -8.25 4.76 -9.78
N ILE A 286 -7.70 3.64 -10.22
CA ILE A 286 -6.27 3.35 -10.06
C ILE A 286 -5.44 4.17 -11.05
N ALA A 287 -5.87 4.27 -12.31
CA ALA A 287 -5.20 5.10 -13.30
C ALA A 287 -5.12 6.57 -12.85
N TRP A 288 -6.19 7.10 -12.23
CA TRP A 288 -6.17 8.44 -11.64
C TRP A 288 -5.12 8.57 -10.51
N VAL A 289 -4.97 7.57 -9.64
CA VAL A 289 -3.90 7.56 -8.62
C VAL A 289 -2.53 7.55 -9.27
N LEU A 290 -2.32 6.72 -10.30
CA LEU A 290 -1.06 6.62 -11.03
C LEU A 290 -0.74 7.87 -11.88
N ALA A 291 -1.76 8.62 -12.32
CA ALA A 291 -1.59 9.88 -13.05
C ALA A 291 -1.01 11.02 -12.19
N ASN A 292 -0.94 10.85 -10.86
CA ASN A 292 -0.23 11.81 -10.00
C ASN A 292 1.29 11.54 -10.09
N PRO A 293 2.11 12.52 -10.57
CA PRO A 293 3.53 12.30 -10.83
C PRO A 293 4.36 12.00 -9.58
N THR A 294 3.85 12.34 -8.39
CA THR A 294 4.52 12.03 -7.10
C THR A 294 4.29 10.58 -6.66
N VAL A 295 3.26 9.91 -7.21
CA VAL A 295 2.97 8.52 -6.87
C VAL A 295 3.95 7.59 -7.58
N THR A 296 4.65 6.78 -6.79
CA THR A 296 5.61 5.79 -7.29
C THR A 296 4.92 4.50 -7.69
N SER A 297 4.12 3.90 -6.78
CA SER A 297 3.49 2.60 -7.02
C SER A 297 2.20 2.48 -6.21
N ALA A 298 1.07 2.17 -6.84
CA ALA A 298 -0.22 2.01 -6.17
C ALA A 298 -0.41 0.59 -5.63
N ILE A 299 -0.81 0.45 -4.37
CA ILE A 299 -1.02 -0.87 -3.73
C ILE A 299 -2.40 -1.41 -4.09
N LEU A 300 -2.41 -2.48 -4.88
CA LEU A 300 -3.59 -3.25 -5.23
C LEU A 300 -3.93 -4.26 -4.14
N GLY A 301 -5.21 -4.42 -3.83
CA GLY A 301 -5.70 -5.45 -2.91
C GLY A 301 -6.68 -6.38 -3.63
N ALA A 302 -6.51 -7.69 -3.45
CA ALA A 302 -7.41 -8.69 -3.98
C ALA A 302 -7.74 -9.75 -2.93
N SER A 303 -8.93 -10.34 -3.01
CA SER A 303 -9.34 -11.55 -2.29
C SER A 303 -9.66 -12.71 -3.24
N ARG A 304 -9.57 -12.48 -4.55
CA ARG A 304 -9.72 -13.46 -5.64
C ARG A 304 -8.89 -13.02 -6.84
N PRO A 305 -8.26 -13.92 -7.61
CA PRO A 305 -7.44 -13.57 -8.78
C PRO A 305 -8.17 -12.70 -9.80
N ALA A 306 -9.44 -13.01 -10.09
CA ALA A 306 -10.26 -12.24 -11.04
C ALA A 306 -10.41 -10.74 -10.72
N GLN A 307 -10.20 -10.33 -9.46
CA GLN A 307 -10.22 -8.91 -9.09
C GLN A 307 -8.98 -8.14 -9.57
N LEU A 308 -7.92 -8.84 -9.96
CA LEU A 308 -6.73 -8.20 -10.52
C LEU A 308 -6.92 -7.75 -11.97
N THR A 309 -7.83 -8.37 -12.73
CA THR A 309 -8.05 -8.06 -14.15
C THR A 309 -8.26 -6.55 -14.38
N ASP A 310 -9.26 -5.97 -13.71
CA ASP A 310 -9.55 -4.54 -13.84
C ASP A 310 -8.46 -3.65 -13.25
N THR A 311 -7.84 -4.10 -12.15
CA THR A 311 -6.85 -3.29 -11.44
C THR A 311 -5.49 -3.28 -12.15
N LEU A 312 -5.12 -4.37 -12.80
CA LEU A 312 -3.92 -4.45 -13.64
C LEU A 312 -4.07 -3.63 -14.92
N ALA A 313 -5.25 -3.62 -15.53
CA ALA A 313 -5.54 -2.81 -16.73
C ALA A 313 -5.31 -1.30 -16.51
N ALA A 314 -5.23 -0.84 -15.26
CA ALA A 314 -4.92 0.55 -14.95
C ALA A 314 -3.49 0.97 -15.33
N ALA A 315 -2.56 0.02 -15.45
CA ALA A 315 -1.19 0.30 -15.88
C ALA A 315 -1.11 0.73 -17.35
N ASP A 316 -2.08 0.27 -18.15
CA ASP A 316 -2.13 0.51 -19.59
C ASP A 316 -3.07 1.67 -19.96
N LEU A 317 -3.85 2.18 -19.02
CA LEU A 317 -4.77 3.28 -19.26
C LEU A 317 -4.02 4.62 -19.26
N ASP A 318 -3.82 5.17 -20.45
CA ASP A 318 -3.39 6.57 -20.60
C ASP A 318 -4.61 7.46 -20.33
N LEU A 319 -4.66 8.03 -19.10
CA LEU A 319 -5.79 8.85 -18.66
C LEU A 319 -5.74 10.21 -19.37
N PRO A 320 -6.72 10.57 -20.23
CA PRO A 320 -6.73 11.85 -20.92
C PRO A 320 -6.73 13.04 -19.94
N ASP A 321 -6.04 14.14 -20.30
CA ASP A 321 -5.90 15.31 -19.44
C ASP A 321 -7.26 15.93 -19.06
N ASP A 322 -8.20 16.00 -20.00
CA ASP A 322 -9.56 16.51 -19.77
C ASP A 322 -10.35 15.61 -18.80
N ALA A 323 -10.21 14.29 -18.92
CA ALA A 323 -10.81 13.35 -17.99
C ALA A 323 -10.18 13.50 -16.60
N LYS A 324 -8.84 13.65 -16.51
CA LYS A 324 -8.17 13.90 -15.24
C LYS A 324 -8.66 15.18 -14.57
N VAL A 325 -8.81 16.26 -15.32
CA VAL A 325 -9.35 17.53 -14.81
C VAL A 325 -10.80 17.34 -14.31
N ALA A 326 -11.64 16.65 -15.07
CA ALA A 326 -13.03 16.38 -14.67
C ALA A 326 -13.11 15.57 -13.36
N LEU A 327 -12.23 14.54 -13.21
CA LEU A 327 -12.13 13.75 -11.97
C LEU A 327 -11.64 14.59 -10.79
N ASP A 328 -10.66 15.46 -11.03
CA ASP A 328 -10.10 16.35 -10.01
C ASP A 328 -11.14 17.36 -9.51
N ASP A 329 -11.90 17.96 -10.40
CA ASP A 329 -12.97 18.91 -10.06
C ASP A 329 -14.12 18.23 -9.32
N LEU A 330 -14.57 17.07 -9.81
CA LEU A 330 -15.64 16.29 -9.18
C LEU A 330 -15.30 15.86 -7.75
N THR A 331 -14.03 15.58 -7.47
CA THR A 331 -13.57 15.06 -6.18
C THR A 331 -12.78 16.08 -5.36
N GLN A 332 -12.79 17.36 -5.75
CA GLN A 332 -11.99 18.42 -5.12
C GLN A 332 -12.23 18.53 -3.60
N GLU A 333 -13.45 18.36 -3.14
CA GLU A 333 -13.80 18.49 -1.73
C GLU A 333 -13.15 17.42 -0.83
N TYR A 334 -12.83 16.23 -1.35
CA TYR A 334 -12.14 15.18 -0.60
C TYR A 334 -10.68 15.52 -0.28
N ARG A 335 -10.18 16.64 -0.78
CA ARG A 335 -8.88 17.20 -0.37
C ARG A 335 -8.87 17.72 1.08
N TRP A 336 -10.04 17.86 1.69
CA TRP A 336 -10.17 18.36 3.08
C TRP A 336 -10.21 17.25 4.14
N GLY A 337 -10.19 15.99 3.74
CA GLY A 337 -10.17 14.81 4.61
C GLY A 337 -11.55 14.29 5.01
N ASP A 338 -11.58 13.38 5.98
CA ASP A 338 -12.79 12.69 6.45
C ASP A 338 -13.53 13.43 7.58
N ALA A 339 -13.01 14.55 8.06
CA ALA A 339 -13.65 15.26 9.16
C ALA A 339 -15.09 15.59 8.81
N ALA A 340 -16.00 15.36 9.74
CA ALA A 340 -17.36 15.86 9.65
C ALA A 340 -17.31 17.38 9.44
N ARG A 341 -17.94 17.85 8.41
CA ARG A 341 -17.93 19.25 7.97
C ARG A 341 -19.28 19.85 8.15
#